data_b5263f7d987083cdd523b4bc82d6f05c
#
_entry.id   b5263f7d987083cdd523b4bc82d6f05c
#
_cell.length_a   1.000
_cell.length_b   1.000
_cell.length_c   1.000
_cell.angle_alpha   90.00
_cell.angle_beta   90.00
_cell.angle_gamma   90.00
#
_symmetry.space_group_name_H-M   'P 1'
#
loop_
_entity.id
_entity.type
_entity.pdbx_description
1 polymer ?
#
loop_
_entity_poly.entity_id
_entity_poly.type
_entity_poly.pdbx_seq_one_letter_code
_entity_poly.pdbx_strand_id
1 'polypeptide(L)'
;MLQTTRLRTVTATRYVTPLREGGSLPGLLEADDDGLYVVKFRGAGQGPRALVAEWLAGELARAIGLAVPDLVAVEVDPNLGDADPDEEVHDLLAASGGTNLGMDFLPGALTFNPAARTARDAIDPTFAADVVWLDAFVMNPDRTANNPNLLLWHGRPWLIDHGAALYVHHAWRDPDAHALGSFERIRDHVLLPYAGSIVEADARLAGRIGPALLEELAAAIPDGWLPRDPVVGDADAQRAAYVRYLTIRLASPRAFAAEAERARVGA
;
A
#
# COMPACT_ATOMS: atom_id res chain seq x y z
N MET A 1 -17.48 -2.54 -16.93
CA MET A 1 -16.20 -2.94 -17.54
C MET A 1 -15.14 -2.63 -16.50
N LEU A 2 -14.49 -3.63 -15.94
CA LEU A 2 -13.29 -3.44 -15.11
C LEU A 2 -12.23 -2.86 -16.04
N GLN A 3 -11.75 -1.66 -15.76
CA GLN A 3 -10.57 -1.13 -16.44
C GLN A 3 -9.42 -2.10 -16.11
N THR A 4 -8.73 -2.57 -17.12
CA THR A 4 -7.52 -3.39 -16.95
C THR A 4 -6.57 -2.61 -16.05
N THR A 5 -6.25 -3.17 -14.89
CA THR A 5 -5.38 -2.54 -13.87
C THR A 5 -3.94 -2.64 -14.37
N ARG A 6 -3.57 -1.76 -15.29
CA ARG A 6 -2.20 -1.69 -15.81
C ARG A 6 -1.43 -0.63 -15.04
N LEU A 7 -0.32 -1.02 -14.44
CA LEU A 7 0.62 -0.07 -13.87
C LEU A 7 1.19 0.80 -15.00
N ARG A 8 0.69 2.05 -15.09
CA ARG A 8 1.13 3.03 -16.10
C ARG A 8 2.55 3.47 -15.77
N THR A 9 3.38 3.63 -16.79
CA THR A 9 4.76 4.10 -16.62
C THR A 9 4.88 5.55 -17.04
N VAL A 10 5.58 6.35 -16.26
CA VAL A 10 5.99 7.73 -16.53
C VAL A 10 7.49 7.87 -16.27
N THR A 11 8.12 8.90 -16.84
CA THR A 11 9.54 9.19 -16.64
C THR A 11 9.69 10.43 -15.78
N ALA A 12 10.48 10.35 -14.71
CA ALA A 12 10.79 11.49 -13.87
C ALA A 12 11.62 12.52 -14.66
N THR A 13 11.15 13.77 -14.66
CA THR A 13 11.83 14.89 -15.37
C THR A 13 12.52 15.84 -14.40
N ARG A 14 12.03 15.95 -13.17
CA ARG A 14 12.59 16.83 -12.16
C ARG A 14 12.30 16.31 -10.73
N TYR A 15 13.31 16.34 -9.88
CA TYR A 15 13.15 16.21 -8.44
C TYR A 15 12.76 17.58 -7.86
N VAL A 16 11.69 17.63 -7.08
CA VAL A 16 11.14 18.89 -6.53
C VAL A 16 11.58 19.11 -5.10
N THR A 17 11.32 18.14 -4.21
CA THR A 17 11.66 18.24 -2.79
C THR A 17 11.54 16.90 -2.06
N PRO A 18 12.36 16.66 -1.02
CA PRO A 18 12.11 15.51 -0.11
C PRO A 18 10.85 15.74 0.71
N LEU A 19 10.10 14.68 0.94
CA LEU A 19 9.02 14.68 1.92
C LEU A 19 9.56 14.02 3.20
N ARG A 20 9.84 14.84 4.20
CA ARG A 20 10.52 14.41 5.45
C ARG A 20 9.59 13.69 6.43
N GLU A 21 8.36 13.37 6.03
CA GLU A 21 7.40 12.63 6.84
C GLU A 21 7.49 11.14 6.51
N GLY A 22 7.94 10.33 7.47
CA GLY A 22 8.06 8.87 7.35
C GLY A 22 9.50 8.36 7.14
N GLY A 23 9.75 7.12 7.54
CA GLY A 23 11.09 6.49 7.52
C GLY A 23 11.60 6.05 6.14
N SER A 24 10.85 6.31 5.05
CA SER A 24 11.20 5.87 3.69
C SER A 24 11.74 7.01 2.79
N LEU A 25 11.85 8.24 3.30
CA LEU A 25 12.31 9.44 2.55
C LEU A 25 11.68 9.54 1.15
N PRO A 26 10.34 9.60 1.03
CA PRO A 26 9.73 9.79 -0.28
C PRO A 26 10.07 11.18 -0.84
N GLY A 27 10.12 11.29 -2.17
CA GLY A 27 10.34 12.55 -2.86
C GLY A 27 9.17 12.99 -3.70
N LEU A 28 9.00 14.29 -3.88
CA LEU A 28 8.06 14.84 -4.84
C LEU A 28 8.78 15.05 -6.17
N LEU A 29 8.28 14.41 -7.24
CA LEU A 29 8.87 14.46 -8.58
C LEU A 29 7.84 14.90 -9.62
N GLU A 30 8.29 15.68 -10.61
CA GLU A 30 7.55 15.89 -11.85
C GLU A 30 7.89 14.80 -12.86
N ALA A 31 6.94 14.46 -13.71
CA ALA A 31 7.10 13.46 -14.75
C ALA A 31 6.76 14.01 -16.15
N ASP A 32 7.06 13.22 -17.18
CA ASP A 32 6.92 13.55 -18.61
C ASP A 32 5.48 13.69 -19.08
N ASP A 33 4.50 13.37 -18.22
CA ASP A 33 3.06 13.59 -18.46
C ASP A 33 2.51 14.85 -17.76
N ASP A 34 3.40 15.76 -17.34
CA ASP A 34 3.08 16.97 -16.55
C ASP A 34 2.48 16.65 -15.17
N GLY A 35 2.51 15.38 -14.73
CA GLY A 35 2.06 14.91 -13.42
C GLY A 35 3.07 15.21 -12.33
N LEU A 36 2.55 15.32 -11.09
CA LEU A 36 3.34 15.48 -9.87
C LEU A 36 3.09 14.28 -8.96
N TYR A 37 4.16 13.57 -8.60
CA TYR A 37 4.07 12.30 -7.90
C TYR A 37 4.87 12.28 -6.61
N VAL A 38 4.28 11.69 -5.55
CA VAL A 38 5.03 11.26 -4.36
C VAL A 38 5.66 9.92 -4.68
N VAL A 39 6.98 9.91 -4.82
CA VAL A 39 7.72 8.71 -5.26
C VAL A 39 8.38 8.03 -4.07
N LYS A 40 8.14 6.72 -3.94
CA LYS A 40 8.87 5.81 -3.06
C LYS A 40 9.98 5.15 -3.84
N PHE A 41 11.19 5.27 -3.31
CA PHE A 41 12.41 4.87 -4.00
C PHE A 41 12.79 3.42 -3.69
N ARG A 42 13.14 2.66 -4.74
CA ARG A 42 13.61 1.27 -4.61
C ARG A 42 14.91 1.14 -3.83
N GLY A 43 15.73 2.18 -3.86
CA GLY A 43 17.02 2.28 -3.13
C GLY A 43 16.86 2.73 -1.68
N ALA A 44 15.66 3.11 -1.23
CA ALA A 44 15.41 3.47 0.17
C ALA A 44 15.53 2.24 1.10
N GLY A 45 15.74 2.50 2.41
CA GLY A 45 16.03 1.45 3.39
C GLY A 45 15.02 0.31 3.52
N GLN A 46 13.76 0.52 3.09
CA GLN A 46 12.73 -0.53 3.06
C GLN A 46 12.83 -1.45 1.83
N GLY A 47 13.57 -1.02 0.80
CA GLY A 47 13.81 -1.76 -0.42
C GLY A 47 12.58 -2.00 -1.30
N PRO A 48 12.77 -2.73 -2.42
CA PRO A 48 11.73 -2.88 -3.44
C PRO A 48 10.48 -3.66 -2.98
N ARG A 49 10.57 -4.46 -1.90
CA ARG A 49 9.40 -5.17 -1.35
C ARG A 49 8.32 -4.22 -0.84
N ALA A 50 8.72 -3.06 -0.29
CA ALA A 50 7.76 -2.04 0.12
C ALA A 50 6.98 -1.49 -1.09
N LEU A 51 7.61 -1.37 -2.28
CA LEU A 51 6.93 -0.96 -3.51
C LEU A 51 5.90 -2.01 -3.95
N VAL A 52 6.25 -3.30 -3.83
CA VAL A 52 5.30 -4.41 -4.11
C VAL A 52 4.11 -4.37 -3.16
N ALA A 53 4.34 -4.16 -1.86
CA ALA A 53 3.27 -4.05 -0.87
C ALA A 53 2.36 -2.86 -1.15
N GLU A 54 2.94 -1.70 -1.46
CA GLU A 54 2.21 -0.49 -1.82
C GLU A 54 1.32 -0.70 -3.04
N TRP A 55 1.87 -1.29 -4.12
CA TRP A 55 1.13 -1.61 -5.33
C TRP A 55 -0.03 -2.58 -5.07
N LEU A 56 0.27 -3.75 -4.50
CA LEU A 56 -0.75 -4.77 -4.29
C LEU A 56 -1.86 -4.30 -3.34
N ALA A 57 -1.50 -3.71 -2.19
CA ALA A 57 -2.49 -3.27 -1.21
C ALA A 57 -3.28 -2.06 -1.71
N GLY A 58 -2.64 -1.11 -2.40
CA GLY A 58 -3.31 0.05 -3.00
C GLY A 58 -4.33 -0.34 -4.06
N GLU A 59 -3.99 -1.24 -4.97
CA GLU A 59 -4.91 -1.68 -6.01
C GLU A 59 -6.02 -2.60 -5.47
N LEU A 60 -5.73 -3.42 -4.45
CA LEU A 60 -6.76 -4.17 -3.74
C LEU A 60 -7.75 -3.23 -3.03
N ALA A 61 -7.26 -2.14 -2.42
CA ALA A 61 -8.11 -1.09 -1.86
C ALA A 61 -9.05 -0.50 -2.91
N ARG A 62 -8.49 -0.13 -4.08
CA ARG A 62 -9.25 0.43 -5.20
C ARG A 62 -10.29 -0.56 -5.74
N ALA A 63 -9.94 -1.84 -5.87
CA ALA A 63 -10.84 -2.89 -6.35
C ALA A 63 -12.08 -3.08 -5.45
N ILE A 64 -11.94 -2.85 -4.15
CA ILE A 64 -13.07 -2.90 -3.22
C ILE A 64 -13.82 -1.57 -3.06
N GLY A 65 -13.36 -0.50 -3.75
CA GLY A 65 -14.04 0.80 -3.83
C GLY A 65 -13.52 1.85 -2.85
N LEU A 66 -12.37 1.63 -2.22
CA LEU A 66 -11.71 2.62 -1.38
C LEU A 66 -10.90 3.62 -2.24
N ALA A 67 -10.83 4.87 -1.82
CA ALA A 67 -10.07 5.89 -2.52
C ALA A 67 -8.58 5.77 -2.19
N VAL A 68 -7.78 5.58 -3.24
CA VAL A 68 -6.31 5.58 -3.21
C VAL A 68 -5.85 6.46 -4.37
N PRO A 69 -4.90 7.39 -4.20
CA PRO A 69 -4.34 8.16 -5.30
C PRO A 69 -3.78 7.23 -6.38
N ASP A 70 -3.81 7.66 -7.64
CA ASP A 70 -3.35 6.82 -8.74
C ASP A 70 -1.89 6.41 -8.54
N LEU A 71 -1.62 5.12 -8.74
CA LEU A 71 -0.29 4.54 -8.64
C LEU A 71 0.32 4.38 -10.03
N VAL A 72 1.58 4.78 -10.17
CA VAL A 72 2.32 4.72 -11.43
C VAL A 72 3.72 4.14 -11.21
N ALA A 73 4.27 3.47 -12.22
CA ALA A 73 5.69 3.17 -12.29
C ALA A 73 6.42 4.43 -12.73
N VAL A 74 7.41 4.87 -11.96
CA VAL A 74 8.22 6.05 -12.28
C VAL A 74 9.63 5.60 -12.63
N GLU A 75 10.03 5.81 -13.88
CA GLU A 75 11.41 5.62 -14.30
C GLU A 75 12.25 6.82 -13.85
N VAL A 76 13.28 6.55 -13.07
CA VAL A 76 14.20 7.54 -12.52
C VAL A 76 15.58 7.36 -13.15
N ASP A 77 16.11 8.44 -13.76
CA ASP A 77 17.51 8.50 -14.16
C ASP A 77 18.36 8.60 -12.87
N PRO A 78 19.38 7.75 -12.67
CA PRO A 78 20.25 7.82 -11.49
C PRO A 78 20.99 9.15 -11.36
N ASN A 79 21.15 9.92 -12.45
CA ASN A 79 21.78 11.23 -12.45
C ASN A 79 20.79 12.40 -12.22
N LEU A 80 19.50 12.10 -12.00
CA LEU A 80 18.48 13.14 -11.80
C LEU A 80 18.79 14.06 -10.60
N GLY A 81 19.55 13.56 -9.64
CA GLY A 81 19.97 14.29 -8.44
C GLY A 81 21.31 15.03 -8.55
N ASP A 82 22.03 14.95 -9.68
CA ASP A 82 23.41 15.48 -9.79
C ASP A 82 23.54 16.98 -9.47
N ALA A 83 22.47 17.74 -9.65
CA ALA A 83 22.45 19.17 -9.35
C ALA A 83 21.86 19.50 -7.96
N ASP A 84 21.41 18.52 -7.19
CA ASP A 84 20.85 18.74 -5.87
C ASP A 84 21.96 18.99 -4.85
N PRO A 85 21.88 20.05 -4.02
CA PRO A 85 22.88 20.35 -3.01
C PRO A 85 22.87 19.40 -1.81
N ASP A 86 21.83 18.58 -1.65
CA ASP A 86 21.69 17.62 -0.56
C ASP A 86 22.29 16.27 -0.97
N GLU A 87 23.40 15.90 -0.37
CA GLU A 87 24.14 14.67 -0.65
C GLU A 87 23.27 13.41 -0.37
N GLU A 88 22.35 13.47 0.61
CA GLU A 88 21.43 12.36 0.91
C GLU A 88 20.44 12.15 -0.24
N VAL A 89 19.93 13.23 -0.85
CA VAL A 89 19.05 13.17 -2.02
C VAL A 89 19.80 12.62 -3.23
N HIS A 90 21.04 13.10 -3.46
CA HIS A 90 21.91 12.61 -4.53
C HIS A 90 22.13 11.10 -4.42
N ASP A 91 22.57 10.61 -3.25
CA ASP A 91 22.83 9.19 -3.01
C ASP A 91 21.57 8.33 -3.16
N LEU A 92 20.43 8.83 -2.68
CA LEU A 92 19.15 8.14 -2.80
C LEU A 92 18.73 7.98 -4.26
N LEU A 93 18.81 9.03 -5.07
CA LEU A 93 18.44 9.00 -6.49
C LEU A 93 19.40 8.12 -7.29
N ALA A 94 20.70 8.22 -7.04
CA ALA A 94 21.71 7.36 -7.66
C ALA A 94 21.46 5.86 -7.36
N ALA A 95 21.08 5.52 -6.11
CA ALA A 95 20.73 4.15 -5.71
C ALA A 95 19.38 3.69 -6.25
N SER A 96 18.55 4.62 -6.73
CA SER A 96 17.15 4.36 -7.14
C SER A 96 16.94 4.39 -8.66
N GLY A 97 18.02 4.39 -9.45
CA GLY A 97 17.91 4.34 -10.91
C GLY A 97 17.03 3.18 -11.39
N GLY A 98 16.16 3.46 -12.39
CA GLY A 98 15.16 2.53 -12.92
C GLY A 98 13.76 2.73 -12.34
N THR A 99 12.97 1.65 -12.31
CA THR A 99 11.55 1.69 -11.96
C THR A 99 11.30 1.83 -10.47
N ASN A 100 10.63 2.91 -10.07
CA ASN A 100 10.17 3.21 -8.72
C ASN A 100 8.63 3.29 -8.68
N LEU A 101 8.02 3.50 -7.52
CA LEU A 101 6.57 3.65 -7.40
C LEU A 101 6.20 5.10 -7.08
N GLY A 102 5.42 5.72 -7.95
CA GLY A 102 4.81 7.02 -7.74
C GLY A 102 3.35 6.91 -7.34
N MET A 103 2.94 7.81 -6.51
CA MET A 103 1.54 8.04 -6.14
C MET A 103 1.17 9.46 -6.51
N ASP A 104 0.03 9.66 -7.20
CA ASP A 104 -0.44 10.98 -7.60
C ASP A 104 -0.50 11.93 -6.41
N PHE A 105 0.07 13.13 -6.57
CA PHE A 105 0.10 14.12 -5.50
C PHE A 105 -1.27 14.79 -5.36
N LEU A 106 -1.81 14.81 -4.16
CA LEU A 106 -3.10 15.42 -3.85
C LEU A 106 -2.89 16.84 -3.27
N PRO A 107 -2.93 17.90 -4.09
CA PRO A 107 -2.65 19.24 -3.63
C PRO A 107 -3.67 19.72 -2.62
N GLY A 108 -3.20 20.22 -1.46
CA GLY A 108 -4.08 20.70 -0.40
C GLY A 108 -4.75 19.62 0.43
N ALA A 109 -4.38 18.35 0.26
CA ALA A 109 -4.81 17.29 1.16
C ALA A 109 -4.28 17.54 2.59
N LEU A 110 -5.07 17.17 3.58
CA LEU A 110 -4.71 17.28 5.00
C LEU A 110 -4.52 15.90 5.59
N THR A 111 -3.49 15.71 6.38
CA THR A 111 -3.30 14.46 7.15
C THR A 111 -4.46 14.26 8.12
N PHE A 112 -5.05 13.07 8.12
CA PHE A 112 -6.08 12.70 9.09
C PHE A 112 -5.52 12.76 10.51
N ASN A 113 -6.16 13.55 11.37
CA ASN A 113 -5.82 13.62 12.79
C ASN A 113 -6.96 13.01 13.62
N PRO A 114 -6.79 11.81 14.21
CA PRO A 114 -7.83 11.13 14.97
C PRO A 114 -8.26 11.90 16.22
N ALA A 115 -7.43 12.83 16.72
CA ALA A 115 -7.78 13.69 17.85
C ALA A 115 -8.66 14.89 17.45
N ALA A 116 -8.71 15.24 16.17
CA ALA A 116 -9.53 16.37 15.71
C ALA A 116 -11.01 15.99 15.66
N ARG A 117 -11.87 16.82 16.24
CA ARG A 117 -13.32 16.58 16.27
C ARG A 117 -13.93 16.50 14.86
N THR A 118 -13.49 17.36 13.94
CA THR A 118 -13.92 17.39 12.56
C THR A 118 -13.52 16.15 11.76
N ALA A 119 -12.42 15.49 12.14
CA ALA A 119 -11.97 14.26 11.50
C ALA A 119 -12.89 13.07 11.86
N ARG A 120 -13.41 13.04 13.10
CA ARG A 120 -14.36 12.02 13.54
C ARG A 120 -15.66 12.06 12.75
N ASP A 121 -16.18 13.28 12.50
CA ASP A 121 -17.43 13.48 11.78
C ASP A 121 -17.31 13.14 10.28
N ALA A 122 -16.08 13.04 9.75
CA ALA A 122 -15.80 12.73 8.35
C ALA A 122 -15.66 11.22 8.08
N ILE A 123 -15.62 10.37 9.11
CA ILE A 123 -15.42 8.93 8.96
C ILE A 123 -16.76 8.20 9.07
N ASP A 124 -17.22 7.66 7.94
CA ASP A 124 -18.37 6.77 7.89
C ASP A 124 -18.01 5.40 8.50
N PRO A 125 -18.88 4.80 9.35
CA PRO A 125 -18.60 3.50 9.98
C PRO A 125 -18.41 2.36 8.98
N THR A 126 -19.08 2.39 7.83
CA THR A 126 -18.91 1.39 6.78
C THR A 126 -17.55 1.52 6.14
N PHE A 127 -17.14 2.76 5.80
CA PHE A 127 -15.79 3.04 5.29
C PHE A 127 -14.72 2.58 6.29
N ALA A 128 -14.88 2.89 7.57
CA ALA A 128 -13.91 2.47 8.60
C ALA A 128 -13.81 0.94 8.67
N ALA A 129 -14.94 0.22 8.63
CA ALA A 129 -14.97 -1.24 8.63
C ALA A 129 -14.29 -1.82 7.37
N ASP A 130 -14.51 -1.22 6.21
CA ASP A 130 -13.91 -1.66 4.95
C ASP A 130 -12.37 -1.49 4.97
N VAL A 131 -11.85 -0.38 5.51
CA VAL A 131 -10.41 -0.16 5.67
C VAL A 131 -9.80 -1.12 6.69
N VAL A 132 -10.43 -1.32 7.85
CA VAL A 132 -9.98 -2.28 8.87
C VAL A 132 -9.94 -3.70 8.30
N TRP A 133 -10.97 -4.09 7.53
CA TRP A 133 -11.01 -5.38 6.85
C TRP A 133 -9.86 -5.53 5.85
N LEU A 134 -9.62 -4.50 5.02
CA LEU A 134 -8.52 -4.49 4.05
C LEU A 134 -7.17 -4.64 4.74
N ASP A 135 -6.88 -3.80 5.74
CA ASP A 135 -5.59 -3.81 6.43
C ASP A 135 -5.38 -5.11 7.21
N ALA A 136 -6.43 -5.74 7.73
CA ALA A 136 -6.36 -7.10 8.28
C ALA A 136 -6.09 -8.15 7.19
N PHE A 137 -6.67 -8.01 6.00
CA PHE A 137 -6.46 -8.91 4.87
C PHE A 137 -5.03 -8.85 4.35
N VAL A 138 -4.52 -7.65 4.08
CA VAL A 138 -3.14 -7.46 3.58
C VAL A 138 -2.10 -7.44 4.70
N MET A 139 -2.51 -7.58 5.96
CA MET A 139 -1.65 -7.55 7.15
C MET A 139 -0.83 -6.26 7.24
N ASN A 140 -1.48 -5.12 7.14
CA ASN A 140 -0.85 -3.80 7.31
C ASN A 140 -0.81 -3.41 8.79
N PRO A 141 0.37 -3.38 9.45
CA PRO A 141 0.48 -3.05 10.87
C PRO A 141 0.63 -1.54 11.13
N ASP A 142 0.74 -0.73 10.08
CA ASP A 142 1.28 0.63 10.19
C ASP A 142 0.22 1.73 10.21
N ARG A 143 -1.05 1.41 9.94
CA ARG A 143 -2.15 2.38 10.02
C ARG A 143 -2.65 2.53 11.46
N THR A 144 -1.87 3.28 12.25
CA THR A 144 -2.10 3.46 13.69
C THR A 144 -2.49 4.90 14.05
N ALA A 145 -2.82 5.17 15.30
CA ALA A 145 -3.13 6.52 15.76
C ALA A 145 -1.94 7.50 15.61
N ASN A 146 -0.71 7.00 15.69
CA ASN A 146 0.51 7.80 15.52
C ASN A 146 0.91 7.97 14.05
N ASN A 147 0.49 7.03 13.20
CA ASN A 147 0.73 7.03 11.76
C ASN A 147 -0.56 6.65 11.01
N PRO A 148 -1.49 7.58 10.85
CA PRO A 148 -2.81 7.26 10.29
C PRO A 148 -2.79 6.78 8.84
N ASN A 149 -1.79 7.18 8.05
CA ASN A 149 -1.67 6.86 6.63
C ASN A 149 -2.98 7.09 5.86
N LEU A 150 -3.61 8.24 6.17
CA LEU A 150 -4.90 8.64 5.66
C LEU A 150 -4.91 10.16 5.44
N LEU A 151 -5.31 10.58 4.25
CA LEU A 151 -5.50 11.98 3.90
C LEU A 151 -6.98 12.33 3.82
N LEU A 152 -7.31 13.57 4.11
CA LEU A 152 -8.60 14.18 3.81
C LEU A 152 -8.42 15.11 2.61
N TRP A 153 -9.04 14.77 1.48
CA TRP A 153 -8.98 15.56 0.26
C TRP A 153 -10.38 15.73 -0.32
N HIS A 154 -10.76 16.97 -0.62
CA HIS A 154 -12.12 17.31 -1.07
C HIS A 154 -13.24 16.70 -0.20
N GLY A 155 -13.05 16.69 1.12
CA GLY A 155 -14.02 16.17 2.07
C GLY A 155 -14.14 14.64 2.12
N ARG A 156 -13.20 13.91 1.49
CA ARG A 156 -13.17 12.44 1.47
C ARG A 156 -11.86 11.91 2.04
N PRO A 157 -11.89 10.77 2.75
CA PRO A 157 -10.68 10.08 3.15
C PRO A 157 -10.04 9.33 1.97
N TRP A 158 -8.71 9.41 1.88
CA TRP A 158 -7.86 8.76 0.90
C TRP A 158 -6.79 7.96 1.62
N LEU A 159 -6.66 6.69 1.26
CA LEU A 159 -5.65 5.80 1.82
C LEU A 159 -4.31 6.03 1.12
N ILE A 160 -3.25 6.07 1.93
CA ILE A 160 -1.88 6.17 1.46
C ILE A 160 -0.99 5.25 2.28
N ASP A 161 0.24 5.05 1.82
CA ASP A 161 1.31 4.35 2.53
C ASP A 161 0.95 2.93 3.00
N HIS A 162 0.89 2.00 2.04
CA HIS A 162 0.65 0.58 2.27
C HIS A 162 1.95 -0.24 2.31
N GLY A 163 3.11 0.40 2.24
CA GLY A 163 4.40 -0.27 2.09
C GLY A 163 4.78 -1.24 3.21
N ALA A 164 4.15 -1.13 4.38
CA ALA A 164 4.34 -2.05 5.50
C ALA A 164 3.45 -3.31 5.42
N ALA A 165 2.51 -3.38 4.46
CA ALA A 165 1.65 -4.54 4.26
C ALA A 165 2.45 -5.77 3.78
N LEU A 166 1.81 -6.95 3.82
CA LEU A 166 2.37 -8.20 3.29
C LEU A 166 3.77 -8.54 3.85
N TYR A 167 4.05 -8.19 5.12
CA TYR A 167 5.38 -8.36 5.71
C TYR A 167 5.90 -9.81 5.72
N VAL A 168 5.06 -10.81 5.45
CA VAL A 168 5.45 -12.21 5.21
C VAL A 168 6.54 -12.32 4.15
N HIS A 169 6.54 -11.43 3.16
CA HIS A 169 7.48 -11.43 2.05
C HIS A 169 8.93 -11.11 2.44
N HIS A 170 9.17 -10.60 3.64
CA HIS A 170 10.54 -10.40 4.12
C HIS A 170 11.26 -11.71 4.45
N ALA A 171 10.53 -12.80 4.71
CA ALA A 171 11.12 -14.07 5.10
C ALA A 171 10.49 -15.29 4.42
N TRP A 172 9.26 -15.23 3.92
CA TRP A 172 8.51 -16.33 3.32
C TRP A 172 8.50 -17.62 4.16
N ARG A 173 8.48 -17.47 5.51
CA ARG A 173 8.43 -18.61 6.42
C ARG A 173 7.02 -19.15 6.49
N ASP A 174 6.85 -20.41 6.13
CA ASP A 174 5.56 -21.11 6.15
C ASP A 174 4.40 -20.23 5.67
N PRO A 175 4.46 -19.72 4.43
CA PRO A 175 3.52 -18.71 3.97
C PRO A 175 2.06 -19.19 3.96
N ASP A 176 1.82 -20.48 3.78
CA ASP A 176 0.47 -21.03 3.78
C ASP A 176 -0.14 -21.02 5.20
N ALA A 177 0.58 -21.47 6.21
CA ALA A 177 0.11 -21.38 7.60
C ALA A 177 -0.05 -19.92 8.05
N HIS A 178 0.88 -19.05 7.64
CA HIS A 178 0.80 -17.63 7.91
C HIS A 178 -0.42 -16.99 7.25
N ALA A 179 -0.77 -17.37 6.02
CA ALA A 179 -1.95 -16.88 5.31
C ALA A 179 -3.27 -17.25 6.02
N LEU A 180 -3.33 -18.43 6.64
CA LEU A 180 -4.49 -18.89 7.43
C LEU A 180 -4.58 -18.25 8.82
N GLY A 181 -3.51 -17.56 9.25
CA GLY A 181 -3.44 -16.96 10.57
C GLY A 181 -4.32 -15.71 10.75
N SER A 182 -4.60 -15.40 12.01
CA SER A 182 -5.18 -14.12 12.42
C SER A 182 -4.16 -12.98 12.26
N PHE A 183 -4.60 -11.74 12.53
CA PHE A 183 -3.73 -10.58 12.52
C PHE A 183 -3.98 -9.74 13.78
N GLU A 184 -3.35 -10.11 14.88
CA GLU A 184 -3.58 -9.50 16.21
C GLU A 184 -3.26 -7.99 16.26
N ARG A 185 -2.31 -7.51 15.42
CA ARG A 185 -1.95 -6.09 15.37
C ARG A 185 -3.06 -5.19 14.86
N ILE A 186 -4.13 -5.74 14.32
CA ILE A 186 -5.32 -4.97 13.90
C ILE A 186 -5.96 -4.21 15.05
N ARG A 187 -5.76 -4.63 16.32
CA ARG A 187 -6.23 -3.92 17.52
C ARG A 187 -5.68 -2.50 17.67
N ASP A 188 -4.52 -2.22 17.06
CA ASP A 188 -3.86 -0.92 17.12
C ASP A 188 -4.30 0.02 15.97
N HIS A 189 -5.24 -0.44 15.12
CA HIS A 189 -5.66 0.26 13.92
C HIS A 189 -6.43 1.54 14.24
N VAL A 190 -6.04 2.67 13.62
CA VAL A 190 -6.58 4.01 13.90
C VAL A 190 -8.09 4.13 13.68
N LEU A 191 -8.65 3.40 12.71
CA LEU A 191 -10.08 3.46 12.41
C LEU A 191 -10.92 2.42 13.18
N LEU A 192 -10.32 1.54 13.96
CA LEU A 192 -11.05 0.52 14.70
C LEU A 192 -12.15 1.08 15.60
N PRO A 193 -11.92 2.19 16.35
CA PRO A 193 -12.95 2.80 17.20
C PRO A 193 -14.14 3.42 16.45
N TYR A 194 -14.00 3.61 15.13
CA TYR A 194 -15.04 4.18 14.27
C TYR A 194 -15.75 3.10 13.42
N ALA A 195 -15.21 1.90 13.37
CA ALA A 195 -15.64 0.86 12.45
C ALA A 195 -17.02 0.29 12.80
N GLY A 196 -17.85 0.17 11.79
CA GLY A 196 -19.04 -0.69 11.83
C GLY A 196 -18.67 -2.19 11.86
N SER A 197 -19.61 -3.06 11.56
CA SER A 197 -19.42 -4.51 11.59
C SER A 197 -18.40 -4.98 10.55
N ILE A 198 -17.31 -5.62 11.00
CA ILE A 198 -16.32 -6.25 10.12
C ILE A 198 -16.91 -7.52 9.47
N VAL A 199 -17.86 -8.18 10.13
CA VAL A 199 -18.58 -9.31 9.54
C VAL A 199 -19.38 -8.88 8.31
N GLU A 200 -20.06 -7.73 8.37
CA GLU A 200 -20.76 -7.16 7.22
C GLU A 200 -19.80 -6.70 6.12
N ALA A 201 -18.67 -6.09 6.49
CA ALA A 201 -17.61 -5.74 5.55
C ALA A 201 -17.08 -6.99 4.82
N ASP A 202 -16.78 -8.06 5.55
CA ASP A 202 -16.34 -9.35 5.00
C ASP A 202 -17.32 -9.93 3.99
N ALA A 203 -18.61 -9.93 4.33
CA ALA A 203 -19.66 -10.41 3.43
C ALA A 203 -19.77 -9.59 2.12
N ARG A 204 -19.47 -8.28 2.17
CA ARG A 204 -19.53 -7.39 0.98
C ARG A 204 -18.26 -7.46 0.14
N LEU A 205 -17.09 -7.56 0.79
CA LEU A 205 -15.80 -7.30 0.15
C LEU A 205 -15.09 -8.56 -0.34
N ALA A 206 -15.20 -9.67 0.38
CA ALA A 206 -14.46 -10.89 0.03
C ALA A 206 -14.74 -11.39 -1.39
N GLY A 207 -15.98 -11.24 -1.86
CA GLY A 207 -16.39 -11.62 -3.21
C GLY A 207 -15.93 -10.66 -4.33
N ARG A 208 -15.39 -9.48 -3.99
CA ARG A 208 -14.88 -8.51 -4.98
C ARG A 208 -13.45 -8.80 -5.42
N ILE A 209 -12.72 -9.57 -4.62
CA ILE A 209 -11.35 -9.97 -4.92
C ILE A 209 -11.36 -11.42 -5.37
N GLY A 210 -11.10 -11.64 -6.65
CA GLY A 210 -11.07 -12.97 -7.24
C GLY A 210 -9.67 -13.37 -7.75
N PRO A 211 -9.44 -14.65 -8.08
CA PRO A 211 -8.14 -15.12 -8.58
C PRO A 211 -7.62 -14.31 -9.79
N ALA A 212 -8.49 -14.01 -10.74
CA ALA A 212 -8.10 -13.25 -11.95
C ALA A 212 -7.55 -11.85 -11.62
N LEU A 213 -8.15 -11.15 -10.64
CA LEU A 213 -7.64 -9.87 -10.18
C LEU A 213 -6.27 -10.02 -9.52
N LEU A 214 -6.10 -11.03 -8.66
CA LEU A 214 -4.82 -11.28 -7.98
C LEU A 214 -3.71 -11.61 -8.99
N GLU A 215 -4.02 -12.41 -10.00
CA GLU A 215 -3.09 -12.74 -11.10
C GLU A 215 -2.72 -11.49 -11.92
N GLU A 216 -3.71 -10.66 -12.27
CA GLU A 216 -3.50 -9.40 -12.99
C GLU A 216 -2.60 -8.44 -12.20
N LEU A 217 -2.88 -8.23 -10.91
CA LEU A 217 -2.08 -7.35 -10.06
C LEU A 217 -0.65 -7.87 -9.88
N ALA A 218 -0.47 -9.17 -9.67
CA ALA A 218 0.84 -9.78 -9.54
C ALA A 218 1.65 -9.69 -10.86
N ALA A 219 1.01 -9.93 -12.01
CA ALA A 219 1.65 -9.83 -13.32
C ALA A 219 2.14 -8.40 -13.63
N ALA A 220 1.50 -7.37 -13.08
CA ALA A 220 1.88 -5.99 -13.27
C ALA A 220 3.09 -5.54 -12.43
N ILE A 221 3.56 -6.35 -11.48
CA ILE A 221 4.73 -6.02 -10.65
C ILE A 221 5.99 -6.04 -11.55
N PRO A 222 6.76 -4.93 -11.64
CA PRO A 222 8.01 -4.90 -12.40
C PRO A 222 9.05 -5.89 -11.87
N ASP A 223 9.80 -6.54 -12.77
CA ASP A 223 10.88 -7.47 -12.39
C ASP A 223 11.92 -6.82 -11.48
N GLY A 224 12.18 -5.52 -11.70
CA GLY A 224 13.11 -4.76 -10.88
C GLY A 224 12.72 -4.65 -9.40
N TRP A 225 11.47 -4.91 -9.04
CA TRP A 225 11.01 -4.95 -7.65
C TRP A 225 11.07 -6.35 -7.04
N LEU A 226 11.35 -7.37 -7.84
CA LEU A 226 11.39 -8.78 -7.46
C LEU A 226 12.81 -9.37 -7.63
N PRO A 227 13.84 -8.83 -6.96
CA PRO A 227 15.15 -9.43 -7.00
C PRO A 227 15.05 -10.88 -6.52
N ARG A 228 15.95 -11.74 -7.03
CA ARG A 228 15.93 -13.16 -6.70
C ARG A 228 15.87 -13.38 -5.19
N ASP A 229 14.81 -14.07 -4.74
CA ASP A 229 14.62 -14.41 -3.34
C ASP A 229 15.23 -15.80 -3.04
N PRO A 230 15.97 -15.98 -1.92
CA PRO A 230 16.62 -17.24 -1.60
C PRO A 230 15.62 -18.37 -1.26
N VAL A 231 14.40 -18.05 -0.86
CA VAL A 231 13.37 -19.02 -0.47
C VAL A 231 12.43 -19.31 -1.62
N VAL A 232 11.92 -18.25 -2.28
CA VAL A 232 10.87 -18.35 -3.30
C VAL A 232 11.44 -18.49 -4.70
N GLY A 233 12.55 -17.82 -5.01
CA GLY A 233 13.20 -17.91 -6.32
C GLY A 233 13.16 -16.62 -7.14
N ASP A 234 12.88 -16.77 -8.45
CA ASP A 234 12.84 -15.67 -9.42
C ASP A 234 11.56 -14.83 -9.34
N ALA A 235 11.44 -13.85 -10.23
CA ALA A 235 10.31 -12.92 -10.23
C ALA A 235 8.97 -13.63 -10.45
N ASP A 236 8.92 -14.61 -11.36
CA ASP A 236 7.68 -15.34 -11.65
C ASP A 236 7.26 -16.22 -10.48
N ALA A 237 8.20 -16.88 -9.82
CA ALA A 237 7.94 -17.64 -8.61
C ALA A 237 7.43 -16.73 -7.47
N GLN A 238 7.99 -15.51 -7.34
CA GLN A 238 7.52 -14.54 -6.36
C GLN A 238 6.11 -14.03 -6.66
N ARG A 239 5.79 -13.72 -7.93
CA ARG A 239 4.42 -13.36 -8.35
C ARG A 239 3.42 -14.47 -7.99
N ALA A 240 3.75 -15.70 -8.32
CA ALA A 240 2.92 -16.86 -7.96
C ALA A 240 2.76 -17.02 -6.44
N ALA A 241 3.79 -16.73 -5.66
CA ALA A 241 3.73 -16.77 -4.20
C ALA A 241 2.78 -15.73 -3.62
N TYR A 242 2.75 -14.48 -4.14
CA TYR A 242 1.79 -13.47 -3.74
C TYR A 242 0.35 -13.89 -4.07
N VAL A 243 0.11 -14.37 -5.29
CA VAL A 243 -1.22 -14.86 -5.71
C VAL A 243 -1.67 -15.99 -4.79
N ARG A 244 -0.81 -16.99 -4.55
CA ARG A 244 -1.11 -18.11 -3.66
C ARG A 244 -1.43 -17.64 -2.25
N TYR A 245 -0.58 -16.79 -1.68
CA TYR A 245 -0.74 -16.26 -0.33
C TYR A 245 -2.08 -15.55 -0.14
N LEU A 246 -2.40 -14.60 -1.02
CA LEU A 246 -3.64 -13.83 -0.96
C LEU A 246 -4.87 -14.71 -1.22
N THR A 247 -4.77 -15.69 -2.11
CA THR A 247 -5.86 -16.65 -2.38
C THR A 247 -6.17 -17.50 -1.15
N ILE A 248 -5.15 -18.06 -0.50
CA ILE A 248 -5.33 -18.85 0.73
C ILE A 248 -5.94 -17.99 1.84
N ARG A 249 -5.46 -16.76 1.98
CA ARG A 249 -5.93 -15.83 3.00
C ARG A 249 -7.40 -15.42 2.80
N LEU A 250 -7.85 -15.33 1.54
CA LEU A 250 -9.25 -15.03 1.20
C LEU A 250 -10.17 -16.25 1.37
N ALA A 251 -9.62 -17.46 1.43
CA ALA A 251 -10.42 -18.66 1.62
C ALA A 251 -11.10 -18.67 3.00
N SER A 252 -12.32 -19.19 3.04
CA SER A 252 -13.08 -19.31 4.30
C SER A 252 -12.62 -20.55 5.10
N PRO A 253 -12.55 -20.47 6.45
CA PRO A 253 -12.86 -19.32 7.29
C PRO A 253 -11.73 -18.30 7.31
N ARG A 254 -12.08 -17.01 7.23
CA ARG A 254 -11.12 -15.90 7.24
C ARG A 254 -10.78 -15.48 8.67
N ALA A 255 -9.72 -16.07 9.22
CA ALA A 255 -9.28 -15.81 10.59
C ALA A 255 -8.94 -14.33 10.85
N PHE A 256 -8.44 -13.61 9.84
CA PHE A 256 -8.13 -12.18 9.95
C PHE A 256 -9.39 -11.33 10.17
N ALA A 257 -10.49 -11.62 9.49
CA ALA A 257 -11.75 -10.87 9.63
C ALA A 257 -12.39 -11.16 11.00
N ALA A 258 -12.34 -12.42 11.45
CA ALA A 258 -12.81 -12.80 12.78
C ALA A 258 -12.00 -12.11 13.89
N GLU A 259 -10.68 -11.97 13.73
CA GLU A 259 -9.82 -11.24 14.66
C GLU A 259 -10.16 -9.74 14.69
N ALA A 260 -10.31 -9.13 13.51
CA ALA A 260 -10.66 -7.72 13.41
C ALA A 260 -12.01 -7.41 14.08
N GLU A 261 -13.01 -8.29 13.92
CA GLU A 261 -14.30 -8.13 14.61
C GLU A 261 -14.16 -8.28 16.13
N ARG A 262 -13.37 -9.26 16.62
CA ARG A 262 -13.10 -9.38 18.05
C ARG A 262 -12.42 -8.12 18.61
N ALA A 263 -11.43 -7.60 17.91
CA ALA A 263 -10.73 -6.36 18.31
C ALA A 263 -11.71 -5.17 18.37
N ARG A 264 -12.60 -5.05 17.38
CA ARG A 264 -13.62 -3.98 17.33
C ARG A 264 -14.59 -4.03 18.50
N VAL A 265 -15.07 -5.23 18.86
CA VAL A 265 -16.04 -5.39 19.96
C VAL A 265 -15.38 -5.19 21.32
N GLY A 266 -14.08 -5.40 21.44
CA GLY A 266 -13.30 -5.21 22.66
C GLY A 266 -12.65 -3.82 22.81
N ALA A 267 -12.85 -2.92 21.83
CA ALA A 267 -12.24 -1.59 21.77
C ALA A 267 -13.02 -0.52 22.54
#